data_4d46568e8d3b609c9ed09ae09aa0c298
#
_entry.id   4d46568e8d3b609c9ed09ae09aa0c298
#
_cell.length_a   1.000
_cell.length_b   1.000
_cell.length_c   1.000
_cell.angle_alpha   90.00
_cell.angle_beta   90.00
_cell.angle_gamma   90.00
#
_symmetry.space_group_name_H-M   'P 1'
#
loop_
_entity.id
_entity.type
_entity.pdbx_description
1 polymer ?
#
loop_
_entity_poly.entity_id
_entity_poly.type
_entity_poly.pdbx_seq_one_letter_code
_entity_poly.pdbx_strand_id
1 'polypeptide(L)'
;MALLFFVFLVVLLAGVPVFIALAGSSLLYTHFLAGIPDFVILHRMAGGIGSFPLLAVPFFILAGNLMNSAGITNRIYDFAVALAGWTRGGLAHVNILGSVIFAGMSGTAIADAAGLGTIEIKAMQDHGYTTEFSVGVTAASATLGPIIPPSLPFVIYGMMANVSIGALFLGGVIPGVVMTMFMMAYVVYCARRDGIPRDAMFRWKALGMTFLGALPALMTPAIILGGMTFGWFTPTEAAIAACTWALLLGSLLYRSLSLKHFYKVTLDTIETTAGVLLVVAAASLFGWVLTTTRITESAADALLSVTDNKYVILLLINVLLLAVGCFLETIASISILVPVLMPILVKVGIDPIHFGVVMTLNLMIGLLHPPLGMVLFVLARISKMSVERTTMAILPWLIPLLMSLVAITLIPELTLWLPRTFGFVK
;
A
#
# COMPACT_ATOMS: atom_id res chain seq x y z
N MET A 1 6.98 31.14 -4.59
CA MET A 1 7.08 29.68 -4.56
C MET A 1 7.89 29.11 -3.40
N ALA A 2 9.10 29.61 -3.13
CA ALA A 2 9.82 29.21 -1.92
C ALA A 2 8.96 29.33 -0.64
N LEU A 3 8.10 30.36 -0.55
CA LEU A 3 7.18 30.54 0.57
C LEU A 3 6.14 29.42 0.65
N LEU A 4 5.57 28.92 -0.47
CA LEU A 4 4.62 27.79 -0.48
C LEU A 4 5.23 26.54 0.17
N PHE A 5 6.43 26.15 -0.30
CA PHE A 5 7.13 24.98 0.24
C PHE A 5 7.62 25.22 1.67
N PHE A 6 8.07 26.42 1.99
CA PHE A 6 8.50 26.76 3.34
C PHE A 6 7.34 26.67 4.33
N VAL A 7 6.20 27.28 4.02
CA VAL A 7 5.00 27.20 4.86
C VAL A 7 4.52 25.76 5.00
N PHE A 8 4.46 25.03 3.87
CA PHE A 8 4.09 23.60 3.89
C PHE A 8 4.98 22.79 4.85
N LEU A 9 6.31 22.93 4.72
CA LEU A 9 7.26 22.19 5.55
C LEU A 9 7.19 22.62 7.02
N VAL A 10 7.10 23.91 7.32
CA VAL A 10 6.99 24.41 8.71
C VAL A 10 5.72 23.87 9.38
N VAL A 11 4.58 23.94 8.68
CA VAL A 11 3.30 23.45 9.22
C VAL A 11 3.32 21.94 9.40
N LEU A 12 3.90 21.20 8.44
CA LEU A 12 4.06 19.76 8.52
C LEU A 12 4.96 19.35 9.70
N LEU A 13 6.13 20.00 9.84
CA LEU A 13 7.07 19.71 10.93
C LEU A 13 6.55 20.13 12.30
N ALA A 14 5.60 21.08 12.36
CA ALA A 14 4.86 21.42 13.56
C ALA A 14 3.84 20.33 13.99
N GLY A 15 3.73 19.22 13.24
CA GLY A 15 2.83 18.10 13.57
C GLY A 15 1.38 18.32 13.15
N VAL A 16 1.11 19.31 12.31
CA VAL A 16 -0.25 19.55 11.77
C VAL A 16 -0.59 18.50 10.72
N PRO A 17 -1.84 18.00 10.68
CA PRO A 17 -2.25 17.02 9.66
C PRO A 17 -1.92 17.46 8.24
N VAL A 18 -1.44 16.51 7.42
CA VAL A 18 -0.92 16.76 6.07
C VAL A 18 -1.92 17.51 5.18
N PHE A 19 -3.21 17.18 5.26
CA PHE A 19 -4.23 17.86 4.45
C PHE A 19 -4.37 19.34 4.80
N ILE A 20 -4.19 19.71 6.08
CA ILE A 20 -4.19 21.11 6.52
C ILE A 20 -2.92 21.81 6.04
N ALA A 21 -1.76 21.17 6.13
CA ALA A 21 -0.51 21.71 5.63
C ALA A 21 -0.58 21.98 4.12
N LEU A 22 -1.13 21.07 3.32
CA LEU A 22 -1.33 21.21 1.88
C LEU A 22 -2.33 22.32 1.52
N ALA A 23 -3.54 22.25 2.08
CA ALA A 23 -4.59 23.22 1.80
C ALA A 23 -4.24 24.61 2.32
N GLY A 24 -3.71 24.70 3.55
CA GLY A 24 -3.34 25.95 4.20
C GLY A 24 -2.20 26.67 3.49
N SER A 25 -1.12 25.98 3.13
CA SER A 25 -0.03 26.57 2.35
C SER A 25 -0.49 27.04 0.96
N SER A 26 -1.34 26.25 0.29
CA SER A 26 -1.93 26.61 -0.99
C SER A 26 -2.85 27.83 -0.88
N LEU A 27 -3.71 27.87 0.15
CA LEU A 27 -4.59 29.00 0.43
C LEU A 27 -3.80 30.30 0.65
N LEU A 28 -2.80 30.24 1.53
CA LEU A 28 -1.95 31.40 1.80
C LEU A 28 -1.24 31.92 0.54
N TYR A 29 -0.73 30.99 -0.27
CA TYR A 29 -0.07 31.36 -1.53
C TYR A 29 -1.05 31.99 -2.53
N THR A 30 -2.19 31.37 -2.76
CA THR A 30 -3.17 31.82 -3.76
C THR A 30 -3.82 33.14 -3.36
N HIS A 31 -4.17 33.30 -2.08
CA HIS A 31 -4.81 34.51 -1.57
C HIS A 31 -3.88 35.72 -1.55
N PHE A 32 -2.70 35.57 -0.92
CA PHE A 32 -1.79 36.72 -0.66
C PHE A 32 -0.82 37.02 -1.81
N LEU A 33 -0.41 36.02 -2.59
CA LEU A 33 0.62 36.18 -3.62
C LEU A 33 0.10 36.10 -5.07
N ALA A 34 -0.89 35.23 -5.31
CA ALA A 34 -1.42 35.04 -6.67
C ALA A 34 -2.70 35.84 -6.93
N GLY A 35 -3.35 36.38 -5.90
CA GLY A 35 -4.58 37.17 -6.05
C GLY A 35 -5.74 36.36 -6.62
N ILE A 36 -5.77 35.04 -6.38
CA ILE A 36 -6.80 34.13 -6.89
C ILE A 36 -7.99 34.14 -5.92
N PRO A 37 -9.22 34.29 -6.41
CA PRO A 37 -10.40 34.25 -5.55
C PRO A 37 -10.54 32.95 -4.76
N ASP A 38 -10.88 33.03 -3.47
CA ASP A 38 -10.98 31.87 -2.56
C ASP A 38 -12.01 30.83 -3.04
N PHE A 39 -13.02 31.23 -3.80
CA PHE A 39 -13.97 30.32 -4.43
C PHE A 39 -13.30 29.28 -5.36
N VAL A 40 -12.24 29.68 -6.09
CA VAL A 40 -11.50 28.78 -6.98
C VAL A 40 -10.85 27.66 -6.17
N ILE A 41 -10.38 27.98 -4.97
CA ILE A 41 -9.74 27.01 -4.06
C ILE A 41 -10.72 25.91 -3.66
N LEU A 42 -11.92 26.31 -3.17
CA LEU A 42 -12.96 25.36 -2.81
C LEU A 42 -13.42 24.52 -4.00
N HIS A 43 -13.55 25.14 -5.17
CA HIS A 43 -13.93 24.44 -6.41
C HIS A 43 -12.87 23.41 -6.83
N ARG A 44 -11.57 23.73 -6.71
CA ARG A 44 -10.47 22.79 -7.02
C ARG A 44 -10.42 21.63 -6.04
N MET A 45 -10.61 21.87 -4.74
CA MET A 45 -10.67 20.81 -3.74
C MET A 45 -11.87 19.89 -3.98
N ALA A 46 -13.06 20.45 -4.21
CA ALA A 46 -14.27 19.68 -4.52
C ALA A 46 -14.14 18.88 -5.82
N GLY A 47 -13.60 19.50 -6.88
CA GLY A 47 -13.34 18.83 -8.15
C GLY A 47 -12.34 17.69 -8.04
N GLY A 48 -11.36 17.81 -7.14
CA GLY A 48 -10.34 16.78 -6.90
C GLY A 48 -10.90 15.46 -6.36
N ILE A 49 -12.01 15.51 -5.62
CA ILE A 49 -12.68 14.31 -5.07
C ILE A 49 -13.92 13.88 -5.87
N GLY A 50 -14.34 14.66 -6.86
CA GLY A 50 -15.52 14.38 -7.67
C GLY A 50 -15.33 13.34 -8.77
N SER A 51 -14.19 12.66 -8.86
CA SER A 51 -13.91 11.68 -9.92
C SER A 51 -14.56 10.32 -9.62
N PHE A 52 -15.18 9.70 -10.65
CA PHE A 52 -15.84 8.40 -10.53
C PHE A 52 -14.91 7.28 -9.97
N PRO A 53 -13.63 7.17 -10.36
CA PRO A 53 -12.75 6.14 -9.81
C PRO A 53 -12.50 6.25 -8.30
N LEU A 54 -12.62 7.46 -7.71
CA LEU A 54 -12.47 7.64 -6.26
C LEU A 54 -13.61 7.01 -5.45
N LEU A 55 -14.76 6.74 -6.06
CA LEU A 55 -15.82 5.98 -5.41
C LEU A 55 -15.41 4.54 -5.09
N ALA A 56 -14.37 4.01 -5.74
CA ALA A 56 -13.81 2.70 -5.38
C ALA A 56 -13.18 2.70 -3.98
N VAL A 57 -12.62 3.84 -3.53
CA VAL A 57 -11.91 3.96 -2.24
C VAL A 57 -12.78 3.57 -1.04
N PRO A 58 -13.96 4.18 -0.81
CA PRO A 58 -14.82 3.80 0.32
C PRO A 58 -15.25 2.33 0.26
N PHE A 59 -15.52 1.80 -0.93
CA PHE A 59 -15.94 0.40 -1.06
C PHE A 59 -14.79 -0.58 -0.83
N PHE A 60 -13.56 -0.31 -1.28
CA PHE A 60 -12.41 -1.16 -0.95
C PHE A 60 -12.09 -1.12 0.55
N ILE A 61 -12.15 0.06 1.20
CA ILE A 61 -11.97 0.17 2.65
C ILE A 61 -13.06 -0.62 3.39
N LEU A 62 -14.31 -0.49 2.97
CA LEU A 62 -15.43 -1.22 3.56
C LEU A 62 -15.26 -2.74 3.37
N ALA A 63 -14.90 -3.19 2.16
CA ALA A 63 -14.67 -4.60 1.89
C ALA A 63 -13.57 -5.17 2.81
N GLY A 64 -12.43 -4.48 2.92
CA GLY A 64 -11.34 -4.87 3.80
C GLY A 64 -11.74 -4.95 5.28
N ASN A 65 -12.46 -3.92 5.77
CA ASN A 65 -12.95 -3.87 7.15
C ASN A 65 -13.99 -4.99 7.44
N LEU A 66 -14.89 -5.25 6.50
CA LEU A 66 -15.87 -6.35 6.61
C LEU A 66 -15.19 -7.71 6.63
N MET A 67 -14.22 -7.93 5.74
CA MET A 67 -13.46 -9.19 5.68
C MET A 67 -12.68 -9.44 6.97
N ASN A 68 -12.01 -8.41 7.49
CA ASN A 68 -11.29 -8.52 8.76
C ASN A 68 -12.24 -8.84 9.93
N SER A 69 -13.41 -8.21 9.94
CA SER A 69 -14.43 -8.41 10.98
C SER A 69 -15.15 -9.76 10.90
N ALA A 70 -15.19 -10.37 9.71
CA ALA A 70 -15.89 -11.64 9.49
C ALA A 70 -15.13 -12.88 10.03
N GLY A 71 -14.00 -12.72 10.73
CA GLY A 71 -13.20 -13.83 11.25
C GLY A 71 -12.47 -14.63 10.16
N ILE A 72 -12.31 -14.02 9.00
CA ILE A 72 -11.62 -14.59 7.84
C ILE A 72 -10.12 -14.71 8.11
N THR A 73 -9.57 -13.79 8.87
CA THR A 73 -8.15 -13.71 9.21
C THR A 73 -7.62 -15.02 9.82
N ASN A 74 -8.35 -15.62 10.76
CA ASN A 74 -7.96 -16.90 11.36
C ASN A 74 -7.95 -18.04 10.33
N ARG A 75 -8.91 -18.07 9.40
CA ARG A 75 -8.99 -19.13 8.37
C ARG A 75 -7.86 -19.03 7.36
N ILE A 76 -7.46 -17.79 7.01
CA ILE A 76 -6.28 -17.53 6.17
C ILE A 76 -5.03 -17.99 6.89
N TYR A 77 -4.90 -17.64 8.17
CA TYR A 77 -3.77 -18.05 8.98
C TYR A 77 -3.67 -19.58 9.08
N ASP A 78 -4.75 -20.29 9.38
CA ASP A 78 -4.79 -21.75 9.42
C ASP A 78 -4.39 -22.40 8.09
N PHE A 79 -4.85 -21.83 6.97
CA PHE A 79 -4.46 -22.30 5.64
C PHE A 79 -2.97 -22.04 5.37
N ALA A 80 -2.45 -20.85 5.72
CA ALA A 80 -1.03 -20.53 5.58
C ALA A 80 -0.14 -21.45 6.45
N VAL A 81 -0.57 -21.79 7.67
CA VAL A 81 0.10 -22.77 8.54
C VAL A 81 0.14 -24.14 7.89
N ALA A 82 -0.98 -24.62 7.34
CA ALA A 82 -1.02 -25.91 6.66
C ALA A 82 -0.14 -25.93 5.40
N LEU A 83 0.00 -24.79 4.71
CA LEU A 83 0.76 -24.66 3.48
C LEU A 83 2.28 -24.57 3.72
N ALA A 84 2.73 -23.80 4.70
CA ALA A 84 4.14 -23.47 4.88
C ALA A 84 4.73 -23.78 6.27
N GLY A 85 3.92 -24.04 7.28
CA GLY A 85 4.37 -24.26 8.67
C GLY A 85 5.30 -25.46 8.87
N TRP A 86 5.35 -26.39 7.94
CA TRP A 86 6.24 -27.56 7.96
C TRP A 86 7.67 -27.26 7.52
N THR A 87 7.96 -26.10 6.99
CA THR A 87 9.31 -25.68 6.59
C THR A 87 10.12 -25.22 7.81
N ARG A 88 11.45 -25.10 7.67
CA ARG A 88 12.28 -24.47 8.73
C ARG A 88 11.98 -22.97 8.78
N GLY A 89 11.71 -22.45 9.97
CA GLY A 89 11.18 -21.09 10.12
C GLY A 89 9.75 -20.96 9.61
N GLY A 90 8.97 -22.04 9.76
CA GLY A 90 7.65 -22.21 9.17
C GLY A 90 6.70 -21.06 9.45
N LEU A 91 6.62 -20.58 10.71
CA LEU A 91 5.74 -19.46 11.06
C LEU A 91 6.15 -18.13 10.43
N ALA A 92 7.43 -17.93 10.11
CA ALA A 92 7.85 -16.75 9.35
C ALA A 92 7.41 -16.82 7.87
N HIS A 93 7.47 -18.03 7.26
CA HIS A 93 6.89 -18.24 5.93
C HIS A 93 5.36 -18.11 5.94
N VAL A 94 4.70 -18.59 7.02
CA VAL A 94 3.25 -18.43 7.24
C VAL A 94 2.88 -16.94 7.29
N ASN A 95 3.64 -16.13 8.01
CA ASN A 95 3.46 -14.69 8.11
C ASN A 95 3.50 -14.02 6.71
N ILE A 96 4.52 -14.33 5.90
CA ILE A 96 4.62 -13.76 4.55
C ILE A 96 3.46 -14.23 3.65
N LEU A 97 3.11 -15.53 3.67
CA LEU A 97 2.00 -16.06 2.87
C LEU A 97 0.64 -15.57 3.36
N GLY A 98 0.48 -15.44 4.68
CA GLY A 98 -0.70 -14.84 5.28
C GLY A 98 -0.92 -13.42 4.77
N SER A 99 0.14 -12.59 4.77
CA SER A 99 0.10 -11.24 4.22
C SER A 99 -0.18 -11.20 2.71
N VAL A 100 0.38 -12.13 1.90
CA VAL A 100 0.05 -12.26 0.46
C VAL A 100 -1.45 -12.49 0.26
N ILE A 101 -2.03 -13.40 1.02
CA ILE A 101 -3.45 -13.73 0.91
C ILE A 101 -4.33 -12.59 1.43
N PHE A 102 -3.94 -12.02 2.58
CA PHE A 102 -4.67 -10.93 3.22
C PHE A 102 -4.60 -9.63 2.42
N ALA A 103 -3.50 -9.38 1.72
CA ALA A 103 -3.33 -8.27 0.79
C ALA A 103 -4.45 -8.22 -0.26
N GLY A 104 -4.86 -9.38 -0.78
CA GLY A 104 -5.97 -9.50 -1.72
C GLY A 104 -7.34 -9.02 -1.18
N MET A 105 -7.40 -8.54 0.06
CA MET A 105 -8.62 -8.08 0.72
C MET A 105 -8.47 -6.73 1.41
N SER A 106 -7.31 -6.43 2.01
CA SER A 106 -7.10 -5.25 2.87
C SER A 106 -6.62 -4.01 2.11
N GLY A 107 -5.74 -4.20 1.12
CA GLY A 107 -5.18 -3.13 0.29
C GLY A 107 -4.32 -2.09 1.02
N THR A 108 -4.02 -2.26 2.32
CA THR A 108 -3.22 -1.34 3.13
C THR A 108 -2.25 -2.06 4.08
N ALA A 109 -1.03 -1.52 4.22
CA ALA A 109 -0.01 -2.09 5.10
C ALA A 109 -0.39 -1.98 6.59
N ILE A 110 -1.09 -0.92 6.97
CA ILE A 110 -1.52 -0.69 8.36
C ILE A 110 -2.57 -1.72 8.78
N ALA A 111 -3.54 -2.03 7.89
CA ALA A 111 -4.57 -3.03 8.17
C ALA A 111 -3.97 -4.44 8.30
N ASP A 112 -2.95 -4.77 7.50
CA ASP A 112 -2.22 -6.03 7.59
C ASP A 112 -1.45 -6.13 8.91
N ALA A 113 -0.60 -5.15 9.22
CA ALA A 113 0.17 -5.11 10.47
C ALA A 113 -0.70 -5.14 11.73
N ALA A 114 -1.82 -4.40 11.75
CA ALA A 114 -2.72 -4.34 12.91
C ALA A 114 -3.64 -5.56 13.02
N GLY A 115 -4.11 -6.10 11.92
CA GLY A 115 -5.03 -7.23 11.87
C GLY A 115 -4.29 -8.57 12.00
N LEU A 116 -3.77 -9.05 10.89
CA LEU A 116 -3.09 -10.34 10.80
C LEU A 116 -1.80 -10.36 11.66
N GLY A 117 -1.00 -9.27 11.62
CA GLY A 117 0.26 -9.18 12.35
C GLY A 117 0.12 -9.37 13.86
N THR A 118 -1.00 -8.98 14.47
CA THR A 118 -1.26 -9.23 15.90
C THR A 118 -1.32 -10.72 16.22
N ILE A 119 -1.96 -11.50 15.36
CA ILE A 119 -2.09 -12.96 15.51
C ILE A 119 -0.75 -13.63 15.27
N GLU A 120 -0.05 -13.23 14.21
CA GLU A 120 1.21 -13.80 13.77
C GLU A 120 2.35 -13.59 14.76
N ILE A 121 2.52 -12.36 15.24
CA ILE A 121 3.55 -12.03 16.25
C ILE A 121 3.34 -12.88 17.50
N LYS A 122 2.08 -12.97 17.99
CA LYS A 122 1.77 -13.79 19.16
C LYS A 122 2.06 -15.25 18.89
N ALA A 123 1.61 -15.80 17.78
CA ALA A 123 1.83 -17.23 17.46
C ALA A 123 3.32 -17.55 17.33
N MET A 124 4.12 -16.67 16.72
CA MET A 124 5.57 -16.83 16.63
C MET A 124 6.24 -16.80 18.01
N GLN A 125 5.84 -15.85 18.88
CA GLN A 125 6.35 -15.78 20.25
C GLN A 125 6.01 -17.03 21.07
N ASP A 126 4.79 -17.54 20.96
CA ASP A 126 4.33 -18.76 21.63
C ASP A 126 5.11 -20.01 21.16
N HIS A 127 5.71 -19.98 19.97
CA HIS A 127 6.59 -21.02 19.42
C HIS A 127 8.09 -20.75 19.61
N GLY A 128 8.46 -19.76 20.44
CA GLY A 128 9.84 -19.50 20.83
C GLY A 128 10.65 -18.61 19.87
N TYR A 129 10.01 -17.96 18.92
CA TYR A 129 10.67 -16.93 18.12
C TYR A 129 10.91 -15.67 18.95
N THR A 130 12.01 -14.97 18.68
CA THR A 130 12.27 -13.69 19.33
C THR A 130 11.25 -12.65 18.88
N THR A 131 10.92 -11.72 19.78
CA THR A 131 9.97 -10.64 19.45
C THR A 131 10.48 -9.79 18.29
N GLU A 132 11.79 -9.53 18.25
CA GLU A 132 12.46 -8.76 17.20
C GLU A 132 12.30 -9.42 15.83
N PHE A 133 12.54 -10.72 15.74
CA PHE A 133 12.39 -11.44 14.47
C PHE A 133 10.93 -11.46 14.01
N SER A 134 9.99 -11.71 14.95
CA SER A 134 8.55 -11.72 14.65
C SER A 134 8.05 -10.37 14.17
N VAL A 135 8.47 -9.28 14.82
CA VAL A 135 8.14 -7.90 14.43
C VAL A 135 8.75 -7.54 13.08
N GLY A 136 10.01 -7.92 12.86
CA GLY A 136 10.71 -7.62 11.62
C GLY A 136 10.08 -8.28 10.39
N VAL A 137 9.73 -9.58 10.46
CA VAL A 137 9.05 -10.27 9.36
C VAL A 137 7.66 -9.70 9.11
N THR A 138 6.89 -9.42 10.17
CA THR A 138 5.54 -8.83 10.06
C THR A 138 5.59 -7.43 9.46
N ALA A 139 6.58 -6.61 9.81
CA ALA A 139 6.77 -5.31 9.20
C ALA A 139 7.03 -5.41 7.69
N ALA A 140 7.93 -6.31 7.30
CA ALA A 140 8.26 -6.50 5.89
C ALA A 140 7.07 -7.07 5.10
N SER A 141 6.39 -8.10 5.61
CA SER A 141 5.26 -8.74 4.92
C SER A 141 4.05 -7.81 4.77
N ALA A 142 3.81 -6.91 5.75
CA ALA A 142 2.73 -5.93 5.67
C ALA A 142 2.86 -4.98 4.47
N THR A 143 4.08 -4.78 3.94
CA THR A 143 4.29 -3.97 2.72
C THR A 143 3.69 -4.60 1.45
N LEU A 144 3.36 -5.90 1.48
CA LEU A 144 2.68 -6.59 0.37
C LEU A 144 1.24 -6.11 0.19
N GLY A 145 0.58 -5.67 1.27
CA GLY A 145 -0.82 -5.24 1.25
C GLY A 145 -1.14 -4.23 0.15
N PRO A 146 -0.40 -3.13 0.03
CA PRO A 146 -0.62 -2.12 -1.01
C PRO A 146 -0.05 -2.47 -2.39
N ILE A 147 0.68 -3.57 -2.55
CA ILE A 147 1.27 -3.99 -3.83
C ILE A 147 0.43 -5.06 -4.51
N ILE A 148 -0.08 -6.03 -3.73
CA ILE A 148 -0.97 -7.07 -4.25
C ILE A 148 -2.40 -6.52 -4.31
N PRO A 149 -3.09 -6.63 -5.46
CA PRO A 149 -4.44 -6.09 -5.61
C PRO A 149 -5.49 -6.76 -4.70
N PRO A 150 -6.50 -5.99 -4.23
CA PRO A 150 -6.74 -4.57 -4.49
C PRO A 150 -5.84 -3.66 -3.67
N SER A 151 -5.43 -2.53 -4.24
CA SER A 151 -4.51 -1.58 -3.63
C SER A 151 -5.09 -0.17 -3.65
N LEU A 152 -5.27 0.44 -2.47
CA LEU A 152 -5.70 1.84 -2.36
C LEU A 152 -4.68 2.82 -2.96
N PRO A 153 -3.38 2.70 -2.71
CA PRO A 153 -2.37 3.51 -3.37
C PRO A 153 -2.43 3.46 -4.89
N PHE A 154 -2.68 2.30 -5.50
CA PHE A 154 -2.82 2.19 -6.95
C PHE A 154 -4.08 2.89 -7.49
N VAL A 155 -5.18 2.90 -6.74
CA VAL A 155 -6.38 3.66 -7.11
C VAL A 155 -6.07 5.16 -7.14
N ILE A 156 -5.42 5.68 -6.09
CA ILE A 156 -5.05 7.10 -5.99
C ILE A 156 -4.02 7.47 -7.06
N TYR A 157 -2.98 6.64 -7.23
CA TYR A 157 -1.98 6.86 -8.28
C TYR A 157 -2.61 6.86 -9.67
N GLY A 158 -3.45 5.86 -9.97
CA GLY A 158 -4.11 5.73 -11.28
C GLY A 158 -4.96 6.94 -11.62
N MET A 159 -5.66 7.49 -10.63
CA MET A 159 -6.42 8.72 -10.78
C MET A 159 -5.52 9.94 -10.99
N MET A 160 -4.48 10.11 -10.16
CA MET A 160 -3.58 11.27 -10.22
C MET A 160 -2.71 11.29 -11.50
N ALA A 161 -2.27 10.12 -11.95
CA ALA A 161 -1.47 9.93 -13.16
C ALA A 161 -2.31 9.78 -14.44
N ASN A 162 -3.65 9.69 -14.30
CA ASN A 162 -4.60 9.43 -15.38
C ASN A 162 -4.25 8.16 -16.18
N VAL A 163 -3.97 7.05 -15.45
CA VAL A 163 -3.67 5.74 -16.02
C VAL A 163 -4.66 4.68 -15.54
N SER A 164 -4.73 3.56 -16.25
CA SER A 164 -5.66 2.46 -15.93
C SER A 164 -5.36 1.85 -14.57
N ILE A 165 -6.33 1.88 -13.64
CA ILE A 165 -6.26 1.23 -12.33
C ILE A 165 -6.17 -0.30 -12.50
N GLY A 166 -6.89 -0.86 -13.49
CA GLY A 166 -6.80 -2.28 -13.81
C GLY A 166 -5.41 -2.71 -14.26
N ALA A 167 -4.74 -1.88 -15.06
CA ALA A 167 -3.36 -2.10 -15.45
C ALA A 167 -2.40 -2.07 -14.25
N LEU A 168 -2.59 -1.12 -13.30
CA LEU A 168 -1.81 -1.05 -12.07
C LEU A 168 -2.03 -2.29 -11.20
N PHE A 169 -3.27 -2.75 -11.06
CA PHE A 169 -3.58 -3.96 -10.30
C PHE A 169 -2.88 -5.19 -10.90
N LEU A 170 -2.97 -5.40 -12.21
CA LEU A 170 -2.23 -6.47 -12.89
C LEU A 170 -0.71 -6.28 -12.76
N GLY A 171 -0.24 -5.04 -12.87
CA GLY A 171 1.18 -4.67 -12.72
C GLY A 171 1.75 -4.95 -11.33
N GLY A 172 0.93 -5.00 -10.29
CA GLY A 172 1.35 -5.29 -8.91
C GLY A 172 1.50 -6.78 -8.59
N VAL A 173 0.89 -7.67 -9.38
CA VAL A 173 0.87 -9.12 -9.07
C VAL A 173 2.27 -9.74 -9.09
N ILE A 174 3.01 -9.58 -10.18
CA ILE A 174 4.37 -10.14 -10.29
C ILE A 174 5.34 -9.50 -9.29
N PRO A 175 5.37 -8.16 -9.12
CA PRO A 175 6.14 -7.53 -8.05
C PRO A 175 5.82 -8.08 -6.65
N GLY A 176 4.55 -8.31 -6.32
CA GLY A 176 4.16 -8.93 -5.06
C GLY A 176 4.75 -10.34 -4.89
N VAL A 177 4.76 -11.16 -5.96
CA VAL A 177 5.41 -12.48 -5.95
C VAL A 177 6.93 -12.35 -5.78
N VAL A 178 7.58 -11.42 -6.48
CA VAL A 178 9.03 -11.17 -6.37
C VAL A 178 9.40 -10.77 -4.95
N MET A 179 8.66 -9.83 -4.34
CA MET A 179 8.87 -9.44 -2.94
C MET A 179 8.72 -10.64 -1.99
N THR A 180 7.68 -11.44 -2.18
CA THR A 180 7.43 -12.66 -1.41
C THR A 180 8.62 -13.61 -1.51
N MET A 181 9.14 -13.85 -2.70
CA MET A 181 10.30 -14.73 -2.93
C MET A 181 11.57 -14.22 -2.23
N PHE A 182 11.88 -12.93 -2.31
CA PHE A 182 13.05 -12.36 -1.62
C PHE A 182 12.91 -12.46 -0.10
N MET A 183 11.74 -12.15 0.44
CA MET A 183 11.48 -12.28 1.88
C MET A 183 11.57 -13.74 2.35
N MET A 184 10.97 -14.69 1.60
CA MET A 184 11.07 -16.11 1.92
C MET A 184 12.49 -16.64 1.84
N ALA A 185 13.28 -16.20 0.84
CA ALA A 185 14.71 -16.54 0.76
C ALA A 185 15.47 -16.02 1.97
N TYR A 186 15.14 -14.81 2.44
CA TYR A 186 15.73 -14.25 3.65
C TYR A 186 15.34 -15.02 4.91
N VAL A 187 14.08 -15.47 5.03
CA VAL A 187 13.66 -16.38 6.12
C VAL A 187 14.48 -17.67 6.11
N VAL A 188 14.68 -18.29 4.94
CA VAL A 188 15.50 -19.51 4.83
C VAL A 188 16.93 -19.27 5.30
N TYR A 189 17.51 -18.12 4.96
CA TYR A 189 18.83 -17.72 5.43
C TYR A 189 18.88 -17.60 6.96
N CYS A 190 17.95 -16.83 7.56
CA CYS A 190 17.86 -16.65 9.01
C CYS A 190 17.60 -17.98 9.74
N ALA A 191 16.69 -18.80 9.22
CA ALA A 191 16.34 -20.08 9.82
C ALA A 191 17.52 -21.07 9.84
N ARG A 192 18.41 -21.01 8.83
CA ARG A 192 19.64 -21.82 8.80
C ARG A 192 20.70 -21.28 9.75
N ARG A 193 20.87 -19.95 9.80
CA ARG A 193 21.85 -19.29 10.66
C ARG A 193 21.54 -19.45 12.14
N ASP A 194 20.27 -19.25 12.52
CA ASP A 194 19.83 -19.21 13.91
C ASP A 194 19.27 -20.56 14.40
N GLY A 195 19.31 -21.60 13.55
CA GLY A 195 18.90 -22.95 13.92
C GLY A 195 17.40 -23.11 14.20
N ILE A 196 16.54 -22.26 13.60
CA ILE A 196 15.09 -22.26 13.85
C ILE A 196 14.48 -23.61 13.43
N PRO A 197 13.71 -24.29 14.32
CA PRO A 197 13.12 -25.59 14.03
C PRO A 197 11.95 -25.48 13.02
N ARG A 198 11.32 -26.61 12.75
CA ARG A 198 10.07 -26.71 12.02
C ARG A 198 8.91 -26.57 13.01
N ASP A 199 7.89 -25.79 12.63
CA ASP A 199 6.77 -25.47 13.53
C ASP A 199 5.60 -26.46 13.41
N ALA A 200 5.46 -27.16 12.28
CA ALA A 200 4.38 -28.10 12.02
C ALA A 200 4.82 -29.29 11.17
N MET A 201 3.97 -30.32 11.10
CA MET A 201 4.13 -31.42 10.15
C MET A 201 3.19 -31.23 8.95
N PHE A 202 3.69 -31.50 7.75
CA PHE A 202 2.87 -31.45 6.55
C PHE A 202 1.83 -32.58 6.55
N ARG A 203 0.56 -32.21 6.32
CA ARG A 203 -0.56 -33.15 6.23
C ARG A 203 -1.50 -32.75 5.10
N TRP A 204 -1.59 -33.55 4.04
CA TRP A 204 -2.48 -33.29 2.90
C TRP A 204 -3.94 -33.08 3.28
N LYS A 205 -4.47 -33.87 4.25
CA LYS A 205 -5.84 -33.74 4.74
C LYS A 205 -6.07 -32.37 5.42
N ALA A 206 -5.12 -31.90 6.23
CA ALA A 206 -5.21 -30.61 6.88
C ALA A 206 -5.18 -29.48 5.84
N LEU A 207 -4.26 -29.55 4.85
CA LEU A 207 -4.18 -28.59 3.77
C LEU A 207 -5.50 -28.50 2.98
N GLY A 208 -6.09 -29.63 2.61
CA GLY A 208 -7.37 -29.65 1.89
C GLY A 208 -8.53 -29.06 2.69
N MET A 209 -8.62 -29.37 4.00
CA MET A 209 -9.69 -28.84 4.87
C MET A 209 -9.53 -27.33 5.09
N THR A 210 -8.31 -26.86 5.38
CA THR A 210 -8.06 -25.42 5.59
C THR A 210 -8.20 -24.62 4.30
N PHE A 211 -7.80 -25.18 3.16
CA PHE A 211 -8.05 -24.59 1.85
C PHE A 211 -9.54 -24.37 1.59
N LEU A 212 -10.38 -25.41 1.79
CA LEU A 212 -11.83 -25.29 1.64
C LEU A 212 -12.42 -24.24 2.59
N GLY A 213 -11.89 -24.13 3.82
CA GLY A 213 -12.28 -23.10 4.77
C GLY A 213 -11.89 -21.69 4.36
N ALA A 214 -10.74 -21.53 3.70
CA ALA A 214 -10.24 -20.26 3.21
C ALA A 214 -10.78 -19.88 1.81
N LEU A 215 -11.26 -20.86 1.03
CA LEU A 215 -11.67 -20.68 -0.37
C LEU A 215 -12.67 -19.53 -0.57
N PRO A 216 -13.71 -19.34 0.26
CA PRO A 216 -14.62 -18.21 0.09
C PRO A 216 -13.91 -16.86 0.23
N ALA A 217 -12.91 -16.75 1.10
CA ALA A 217 -12.11 -15.54 1.25
C ALA A 217 -11.18 -15.33 0.03
N LEU A 218 -10.56 -16.39 -0.48
CA LEU A 218 -9.71 -16.37 -1.67
C LEU A 218 -10.47 -16.01 -2.95
N MET A 219 -11.80 -16.17 -2.97
CA MET A 219 -12.63 -15.71 -4.09
C MET A 219 -12.67 -14.18 -4.23
N THR A 220 -12.40 -13.41 -3.16
CA THR A 220 -12.43 -11.94 -3.21
C THR A 220 -11.43 -11.35 -4.21
N PRO A 221 -10.11 -11.62 -4.12
CA PRO A 221 -9.19 -11.16 -5.14
C PRO A 221 -9.49 -11.74 -6.53
N ALA A 222 -10.01 -12.97 -6.62
CA ALA A 222 -10.41 -13.56 -7.89
C ALA A 222 -11.59 -12.81 -8.54
N ILE A 223 -12.58 -12.38 -7.76
CA ILE A 223 -13.71 -11.57 -8.23
C ILE A 223 -13.22 -10.21 -8.73
N ILE A 224 -12.35 -9.55 -7.97
CA ILE A 224 -11.83 -8.23 -8.32
C ILE A 224 -10.96 -8.30 -9.58
N LEU A 225 -9.90 -9.09 -9.54
CA LEU A 225 -8.96 -9.20 -10.66
C LEU A 225 -9.61 -9.83 -11.90
N GLY A 226 -10.33 -10.93 -11.71
CA GLY A 226 -11.01 -11.62 -12.82
C GLY A 226 -12.06 -10.71 -13.46
N GLY A 227 -12.93 -10.08 -12.66
CA GLY A 227 -13.97 -9.19 -13.17
C GLY A 227 -13.41 -8.00 -13.97
N MET A 228 -12.32 -7.40 -13.48
CA MET A 228 -11.65 -6.30 -14.20
C MET A 228 -10.89 -6.78 -15.44
N THR A 229 -10.19 -7.91 -15.35
CA THR A 229 -9.38 -8.44 -16.46
C THR A 229 -10.25 -8.90 -17.64
N PHE A 230 -11.41 -9.50 -17.36
CA PHE A 230 -12.37 -9.89 -18.39
C PHE A 230 -13.28 -8.77 -18.85
N GLY A 231 -13.11 -7.54 -18.29
CA GLY A 231 -13.90 -6.38 -18.67
C GLY A 231 -15.35 -6.39 -18.16
N TRP A 232 -15.67 -7.25 -17.18
CA TRP A 232 -17.00 -7.31 -16.58
C TRP A 232 -17.25 -6.16 -15.60
N PHE A 233 -16.19 -5.69 -14.93
CA PHE A 233 -16.26 -4.67 -13.90
C PHE A 233 -15.25 -3.55 -14.14
N THR A 234 -15.70 -2.33 -13.92
CA THR A 234 -14.83 -1.19 -13.63
C THR A 234 -14.23 -1.33 -12.24
N PRO A 235 -13.18 -0.59 -11.87
CA PRO A 235 -12.61 -0.62 -10.51
C PRO A 235 -13.63 -0.36 -9.41
N THR A 236 -14.58 0.56 -9.63
CA THR A 236 -15.64 0.88 -8.68
C THR A 236 -16.65 -0.27 -8.54
N GLU A 237 -17.07 -0.87 -9.64
CA GLU A 237 -17.96 -2.04 -9.63
C GLU A 237 -17.29 -3.26 -8.99
N ALA A 238 -16.00 -3.48 -9.24
CA ALA A 238 -15.21 -4.54 -8.59
C ALA A 238 -15.15 -4.34 -7.06
N ALA A 239 -15.00 -3.09 -6.60
CA ALA A 239 -15.03 -2.76 -5.18
C ALA A 239 -16.41 -3.03 -4.55
N ILE A 240 -17.50 -2.68 -5.25
CA ILE A 240 -18.87 -2.97 -4.80
C ILE A 240 -19.13 -4.48 -4.77
N ALA A 241 -18.69 -5.22 -5.79
CA ALA A 241 -18.80 -6.68 -5.82
C ALA A 241 -18.04 -7.34 -4.66
N ALA A 242 -16.83 -6.85 -4.34
CA ALA A 242 -16.05 -7.29 -3.18
C ALA A 242 -16.76 -7.00 -1.85
N CYS A 243 -17.35 -5.81 -1.69
CA CYS A 243 -18.17 -5.46 -0.53
C CYS A 243 -19.38 -6.39 -0.38
N THR A 244 -20.11 -6.60 -1.48
CA THR A 244 -21.28 -7.48 -1.48
C THR A 244 -20.89 -8.91 -1.09
N TRP A 245 -19.78 -9.40 -1.65
CA TRP A 245 -19.24 -10.71 -1.30
C TRP A 245 -18.84 -10.79 0.17
N ALA A 246 -18.13 -9.79 0.70
CA ALA A 246 -17.75 -9.72 2.12
C ALA A 246 -18.97 -9.71 3.06
N LEU A 247 -20.04 -8.99 2.69
CA LEU A 247 -21.31 -8.98 3.41
C LEU A 247 -21.97 -10.37 3.42
N LEU A 248 -22.03 -11.04 2.27
CA LEU A 248 -22.58 -12.40 2.16
C LEU A 248 -21.79 -13.39 3.01
N LEU A 249 -20.46 -13.32 2.98
CA LEU A 249 -19.60 -14.17 3.80
C LEU A 249 -19.83 -13.92 5.30
N GLY A 250 -19.80 -12.66 5.73
CA GLY A 250 -19.92 -12.29 7.14
C GLY A 250 -21.31 -12.54 7.72
N SER A 251 -22.38 -12.31 6.95
CA SER A 251 -23.76 -12.43 7.42
C SER A 251 -24.33 -13.86 7.27
N LEU A 252 -24.13 -14.50 6.11
CA LEU A 252 -24.78 -15.78 5.80
C LEU A 252 -23.87 -16.98 6.09
N LEU A 253 -22.62 -16.95 5.60
CA LEU A 253 -21.74 -18.11 5.69
C LEU A 253 -21.09 -18.25 7.07
N TYR A 254 -20.47 -17.17 7.56
CA TYR A 254 -19.74 -17.20 8.83
C TYR A 254 -20.58 -16.72 10.02
N ARG A 255 -21.71 -16.06 9.77
CA ARG A 255 -22.64 -15.55 10.80
C ARG A 255 -21.96 -14.76 11.91
N SER A 256 -20.87 -14.10 11.59
CA SER A 256 -20.04 -13.31 12.50
C SER A 256 -20.42 -11.83 12.54
N LEU A 257 -21.18 -11.35 11.55
CA LEU A 257 -21.53 -9.95 11.38
C LEU A 257 -22.91 -9.66 11.99
N SER A 258 -22.93 -9.12 13.23
CA SER A 258 -24.17 -8.57 13.82
C SER A 258 -24.46 -7.18 13.30
N LEU A 259 -25.73 -6.71 13.37
CA LEU A 259 -26.11 -5.34 12.96
C LEU A 259 -25.30 -4.26 13.71
N LYS A 260 -25.06 -4.45 15.01
CA LYS A 260 -24.24 -3.53 15.80
C LYS A 260 -22.79 -3.51 15.31
N HIS A 261 -22.25 -4.65 14.93
CA HIS A 261 -20.89 -4.77 14.41
C HIS A 261 -20.79 -4.14 13.01
N PHE A 262 -21.75 -4.41 12.14
CA PHE A 262 -21.83 -3.78 10.81
C PHE A 262 -21.88 -2.25 10.90
N TYR A 263 -22.70 -1.70 11.81
CA TYR A 263 -22.77 -0.25 12.04
C TYR A 263 -21.41 0.32 12.44
N LYS A 264 -20.70 -0.34 13.37
CA LYS A 264 -19.35 0.07 13.79
C LYS A 264 -18.37 0.05 12.61
N VAL A 265 -18.32 -1.04 11.85
CA VAL A 265 -17.44 -1.19 10.67
C VAL A 265 -17.73 -0.09 9.64
N THR A 266 -19.00 0.25 9.44
CA THR A 266 -19.38 1.34 8.53
C THR A 266 -18.91 2.70 9.03
N LEU A 267 -19.02 3.00 10.33
CA LEU A 267 -18.48 4.25 10.89
C LEU A 267 -16.95 4.34 10.77
N ASP A 268 -16.24 3.28 11.11
CA ASP A 268 -14.78 3.20 10.97
C ASP A 268 -14.36 3.40 9.49
N THR A 269 -15.15 2.87 8.55
CA THR A 269 -14.95 3.07 7.11
C THR A 269 -15.17 4.52 6.69
N ILE A 270 -16.22 5.17 7.18
CA ILE A 270 -16.52 6.58 6.88
C ILE A 270 -15.39 7.47 7.37
N GLU A 271 -14.92 7.26 8.61
CA GLU A 271 -13.83 8.03 9.20
C GLU A 271 -12.54 7.89 8.37
N THR A 272 -12.15 6.66 8.04
CA THR A 272 -10.97 6.39 7.22
C THR A 272 -11.09 7.00 5.83
N THR A 273 -12.26 6.84 5.18
CA THR A 273 -12.52 7.39 3.84
C THR A 273 -12.46 8.91 3.84
N ALA A 274 -13.06 9.55 4.84
CA ALA A 274 -13.04 11.01 4.97
C ALA A 274 -11.60 11.54 5.08
N GLY A 275 -10.77 10.89 5.90
CA GLY A 275 -9.34 11.22 6.01
C GLY A 275 -8.61 11.13 4.68
N VAL A 276 -8.78 10.03 3.94
CA VAL A 276 -8.17 9.83 2.62
C VAL A 276 -8.65 10.89 1.61
N LEU A 277 -9.96 11.11 1.51
CA LEU A 277 -10.51 12.08 0.56
C LEU A 277 -10.12 13.52 0.87
N LEU A 278 -9.98 13.89 2.15
CA LEU A 278 -9.47 15.21 2.55
C LEU A 278 -8.02 15.43 2.08
N VAL A 279 -7.17 14.40 2.21
CA VAL A 279 -5.80 14.47 1.69
C VAL A 279 -5.80 14.64 0.16
N VAL A 280 -6.61 13.86 -0.55
CA VAL A 280 -6.73 13.95 -2.02
C VAL A 280 -7.25 15.33 -2.47
N ALA A 281 -8.26 15.87 -1.79
CA ALA A 281 -8.80 17.21 -2.07
C ALA A 281 -7.74 18.30 -1.91
N ALA A 282 -7.04 18.28 -0.78
CA ALA A 282 -5.96 19.25 -0.48
C ALA A 282 -4.78 19.12 -1.46
N ALA A 283 -4.41 17.88 -1.80
CA ALA A 283 -3.34 17.61 -2.75
C ALA A 283 -3.70 18.01 -4.19
N SER A 284 -4.97 17.86 -4.60
CA SER A 284 -5.46 18.34 -5.90
C SER A 284 -5.32 19.86 -6.03
N LEU A 285 -5.62 20.61 -4.97
CA LEU A 285 -5.38 22.05 -4.91
C LEU A 285 -3.87 22.36 -5.00
N PHE A 286 -3.06 21.70 -4.19
CA PHE A 286 -1.61 21.91 -4.18
C PHE A 286 -0.98 21.59 -5.53
N GLY A 287 -1.33 20.46 -6.15
CA GLY A 287 -0.89 20.07 -7.49
C GLY A 287 -1.29 21.07 -8.57
N TRP A 288 -2.51 21.62 -8.47
CA TRP A 288 -2.96 22.68 -9.36
C TRP A 288 -2.12 23.96 -9.22
N VAL A 289 -1.79 24.38 -8.00
CA VAL A 289 -0.89 25.52 -7.75
C VAL A 289 0.49 25.27 -8.34
N LEU A 290 1.06 24.06 -8.18
CA LEU A 290 2.35 23.69 -8.75
C LEU A 290 2.34 23.73 -10.29
N THR A 291 1.26 23.26 -10.91
CA THR A 291 1.11 23.22 -12.36
C THR A 291 0.95 24.62 -12.94
N THR A 292 0.08 25.45 -12.34
CA THR A 292 -0.17 26.84 -12.82
C THR A 292 1.07 27.74 -12.70
N THR A 293 1.95 27.44 -11.76
CA THR A 293 3.21 28.17 -11.55
C THR A 293 4.40 27.60 -12.33
N ARG A 294 4.18 26.56 -13.16
CA ARG A 294 5.18 25.87 -13.99
C ARG A 294 6.41 25.34 -13.23
N ILE A 295 6.28 25.12 -11.92
CA ILE A 295 7.38 24.55 -11.13
C ILE A 295 7.69 23.12 -11.55
N THR A 296 6.66 22.37 -11.92
CA THR A 296 6.82 21.00 -12.42
C THR A 296 7.72 20.95 -13.67
N GLU A 297 7.57 21.92 -14.58
CA GLU A 297 8.43 22.05 -15.76
C GLU A 297 9.86 22.44 -15.36
N SER A 298 10.01 23.43 -14.47
CA SER A 298 11.33 23.87 -13.99
C SER A 298 12.08 22.79 -13.23
N ALA A 299 11.37 22.00 -12.42
CA ALA A 299 11.95 20.85 -11.71
C ALA A 299 12.39 19.75 -12.69
N ALA A 300 11.58 19.51 -13.75
CA ALA A 300 11.93 18.57 -14.79
C ALA A 300 13.19 19.02 -15.55
N ASP A 301 13.25 20.28 -15.96
CA ASP A 301 14.40 20.81 -16.68
C ASP A 301 15.67 20.84 -15.82
N ALA A 302 15.55 21.16 -14.53
CA ALA A 302 16.66 21.07 -13.57
C ALA A 302 17.19 19.65 -13.42
N LEU A 303 16.31 18.64 -13.31
CA LEU A 303 16.73 17.24 -13.21
C LEU A 303 17.38 16.75 -14.52
N LEU A 304 16.80 17.09 -15.68
CA LEU A 304 17.32 16.72 -16.99
C LEU A 304 18.63 17.43 -17.32
N SER A 305 18.91 18.60 -16.72
CA SER A 305 20.21 19.26 -16.86
C SER A 305 21.35 18.49 -16.17
N VAL A 306 21.04 17.62 -15.20
CA VAL A 306 22.02 16.78 -14.50
C VAL A 306 22.33 15.51 -15.29
N THR A 307 21.31 14.88 -15.90
CA THR A 307 21.47 13.61 -16.63
C THR A 307 20.28 13.31 -17.53
N ASP A 308 20.56 12.71 -18.70
CA ASP A 308 19.54 12.17 -19.61
C ASP A 308 19.36 10.64 -19.43
N ASN A 309 20.13 10.02 -18.57
CA ASN A 309 20.08 8.58 -18.35
C ASN A 309 18.88 8.21 -17.47
N LYS A 310 17.91 7.49 -18.05
CA LYS A 310 16.69 7.07 -17.37
C LYS A 310 16.92 6.28 -16.08
N TYR A 311 17.98 5.48 -16.00
CA TYR A 311 18.29 4.68 -14.81
C TYR A 311 18.83 5.56 -13.67
N VAL A 312 19.63 6.59 -14.00
CA VAL A 312 20.11 7.56 -13.01
C VAL A 312 18.96 8.39 -12.50
N ILE A 313 18.05 8.81 -13.37
CA ILE A 313 16.85 9.55 -12.99
C ILE A 313 15.96 8.69 -12.08
N LEU A 314 15.71 7.43 -12.42
CA LEU A 314 14.97 6.50 -11.57
C LEU A 314 15.65 6.31 -10.21
N LEU A 315 16.97 6.20 -10.16
CA LEU A 315 17.72 6.10 -8.91
C LEU A 315 17.53 7.35 -8.04
N LEU A 316 17.68 8.54 -8.61
CA LEU A 316 17.48 9.80 -7.90
C LEU A 316 16.05 9.94 -7.37
N ILE A 317 15.06 9.57 -8.20
CA ILE A 317 13.65 9.57 -7.77
C ILE A 317 13.42 8.53 -6.67
N ASN A 318 14.01 7.33 -6.75
CA ASN A 318 13.89 6.32 -5.70
C ASN A 318 14.46 6.82 -4.37
N VAL A 319 15.60 7.47 -4.37
CA VAL A 319 16.19 8.08 -3.16
C VAL A 319 15.29 9.17 -2.60
N LEU A 320 14.73 10.03 -3.46
CA LEU A 320 13.76 11.04 -3.05
C LEU A 320 12.50 10.41 -2.43
N LEU A 321 11.95 9.38 -3.06
CA LEU A 321 10.75 8.70 -2.58
C LEU A 321 10.98 8.00 -1.23
N LEU A 322 12.14 7.36 -1.03
CA LEU A 322 12.51 6.78 0.26
C LEU A 322 12.58 7.86 1.35
N ALA A 323 13.21 9.00 1.04
CA ALA A 323 13.28 10.12 1.98
C ALA A 323 11.89 10.69 2.31
N VAL A 324 11.06 10.94 1.28
CA VAL A 324 9.69 11.46 1.48
C VAL A 324 8.81 10.46 2.25
N GLY A 325 8.90 9.16 1.93
CA GLY A 325 8.14 8.09 2.57
C GLY A 325 8.42 7.93 4.06
N CYS A 326 9.58 8.40 4.56
CA CYS A 326 9.86 8.45 5.99
C CYS A 326 9.02 9.48 6.75
N PHE A 327 8.55 10.53 6.06
CA PHE A 327 7.86 11.68 6.67
C PHE A 327 6.37 11.73 6.35
N LEU A 328 5.99 11.26 5.17
CA LEU A 328 4.63 11.38 4.66
C LEU A 328 3.99 10.00 4.49
N GLU A 329 2.72 9.95 4.77
CA GLU A 329 1.87 8.81 4.47
C GLU A 329 1.77 8.62 2.94
N THR A 330 1.60 7.39 2.50
CA THR A 330 1.68 6.99 1.08
C THR A 330 0.70 7.73 0.18
N ILE A 331 -0.55 7.88 0.60
CA ILE A 331 -1.59 8.55 -0.21
C ILE A 331 -1.24 10.03 -0.39
N ALA A 332 -0.77 10.68 0.69
CA ALA A 332 -0.30 12.06 0.63
C ALA A 332 0.91 12.19 -0.30
N SER A 333 1.89 11.30 -0.17
CA SER A 333 3.10 11.31 -1.01
C SER A 333 2.78 11.13 -2.49
N ILE A 334 1.92 10.17 -2.83
CA ILE A 334 1.45 9.95 -4.21
C ILE A 334 0.75 11.22 -4.74
N SER A 335 -0.18 11.76 -3.96
CA SER A 335 -0.99 12.91 -4.39
C SER A 335 -0.17 14.18 -4.62
N ILE A 336 0.94 14.37 -3.88
CA ILE A 336 1.85 15.50 -4.02
C ILE A 336 2.85 15.29 -5.16
N LEU A 337 3.44 14.09 -5.23
CA LEU A 337 4.60 13.86 -6.09
C LEU A 337 4.21 13.46 -7.51
N VAL A 338 3.06 12.80 -7.72
CA VAL A 338 2.64 12.38 -9.07
C VAL A 338 2.53 13.58 -10.03
N PRO A 339 1.85 14.68 -9.69
CA PRO A 339 1.78 15.84 -10.59
C PRO A 339 3.17 16.45 -10.92
N VAL A 340 4.14 16.32 -10.01
CA VAL A 340 5.49 16.83 -10.19
C VAL A 340 6.35 15.89 -11.04
N LEU A 341 6.25 14.58 -10.80
CA LEU A 341 7.11 13.58 -11.42
C LEU A 341 6.63 13.16 -12.81
N MET A 342 5.30 13.16 -13.06
CA MET A 342 4.73 12.70 -14.35
C MET A 342 5.32 13.42 -15.58
N PRO A 343 5.50 14.75 -15.61
CA PRO A 343 6.13 15.41 -16.74
C PRO A 343 7.57 14.94 -17.00
N ILE A 344 8.32 14.61 -15.93
CA ILE A 344 9.69 14.08 -16.00
C ILE A 344 9.68 12.70 -16.64
N LEU A 345 8.80 11.82 -16.13
CA LEU A 345 8.69 10.43 -16.59
C LEU A 345 8.37 10.34 -18.08
N VAL A 346 7.42 11.16 -18.55
CA VAL A 346 7.03 11.23 -19.95
C VAL A 346 8.21 11.70 -20.83
N LYS A 347 8.95 12.73 -20.42
CA LYS A 347 10.12 13.23 -21.15
C LYS A 347 11.23 12.18 -21.29
N VAL A 348 11.42 11.33 -20.26
CA VAL A 348 12.47 10.29 -20.21
C VAL A 348 12.01 8.96 -20.82
N GLY A 349 10.71 8.84 -21.17
CA GLY A 349 10.14 7.62 -21.73
C GLY A 349 10.00 6.48 -20.71
N ILE A 350 9.72 6.81 -19.44
CA ILE A 350 9.40 5.82 -18.41
C ILE A 350 7.89 5.60 -18.42
N ASP A 351 7.49 4.32 -18.50
CA ASP A 351 6.07 3.95 -18.49
C ASP A 351 5.41 4.33 -17.15
N PRO A 352 4.28 5.08 -17.17
CA PRO A 352 3.60 5.51 -15.95
C PRO A 352 3.08 4.36 -15.07
N ILE A 353 2.69 3.23 -15.64
CA ILE A 353 2.22 2.07 -14.88
C ILE A 353 3.38 1.41 -14.15
N HIS A 354 4.50 1.20 -14.86
CA HIS A 354 5.74 0.72 -14.24
C HIS A 354 6.14 1.62 -13.06
N PHE A 355 6.19 2.93 -13.30
CA PHE A 355 6.57 3.86 -12.24
C PHE A 355 5.58 3.88 -11.07
N GLY A 356 4.28 3.72 -11.31
CA GLY A 356 3.26 3.64 -10.25
C GLY A 356 3.50 2.48 -9.28
N VAL A 357 3.91 1.33 -9.81
CA VAL A 357 4.27 0.17 -8.98
C VAL A 357 5.58 0.43 -8.21
N VAL A 358 6.61 0.95 -8.88
CA VAL A 358 7.89 1.33 -8.25
C VAL A 358 7.68 2.36 -7.13
N MET A 359 6.93 3.42 -7.40
CA MET A 359 6.62 4.48 -6.43
C MET A 359 5.88 3.92 -5.21
N THR A 360 4.86 3.11 -5.43
CA THR A 360 4.09 2.53 -4.33
C THR A 360 4.97 1.63 -3.47
N LEU A 361 5.75 0.72 -4.08
CA LEU A 361 6.67 -0.14 -3.33
C LEU A 361 7.69 0.68 -2.53
N ASN A 362 8.25 1.70 -3.14
CA ASN A 362 9.24 2.58 -2.49
C ASN A 362 8.65 3.27 -1.25
N LEU A 363 7.44 3.85 -1.39
CA LEU A 363 6.75 4.51 -0.28
C LEU A 363 6.35 3.52 0.82
N MET A 364 6.03 2.26 0.47
CA MET A 364 5.77 1.20 1.47
C MET A 364 7.02 0.91 2.30
N ILE A 365 8.19 0.87 1.67
CA ILE A 365 9.46 0.73 2.39
C ILE A 365 9.67 1.95 3.31
N GLY A 366 9.33 3.15 2.85
CA GLY A 366 9.38 4.38 3.65
C GLY A 366 8.55 4.31 4.94
N LEU A 367 7.39 3.65 4.93
CA LEU A 367 6.54 3.47 6.14
C LEU A 367 7.18 2.63 7.25
N LEU A 368 8.28 1.94 6.95
CA LEU A 368 9.05 1.13 7.92
C LEU A 368 10.18 1.91 8.58
N HIS A 369 10.50 3.12 8.08
CA HIS A 369 11.65 3.89 8.53
C HIS A 369 11.26 4.99 9.54
N PRO A 370 12.14 5.26 10.53
CA PRO A 370 11.99 6.48 11.32
C PRO A 370 12.20 7.71 10.42
N PRO A 371 11.66 8.92 10.75
CA PRO A 371 11.09 9.26 12.05
C PRO A 371 9.58 8.98 12.19
N LEU A 372 8.82 8.86 11.11
CA LEU A 372 7.35 8.82 11.16
C LEU A 372 6.72 7.56 10.55
N GLY A 373 7.49 6.49 10.34
CA GLY A 373 6.99 5.24 9.77
C GLY A 373 5.76 4.70 10.50
N MET A 374 4.57 4.80 9.90
CA MET A 374 3.31 4.46 10.58
C MET A 374 3.22 2.98 10.96
N VAL A 375 3.71 2.09 10.11
CA VAL A 375 3.76 0.65 10.40
C VAL A 375 4.69 0.37 11.58
N LEU A 376 5.81 1.09 11.69
CA LEU A 376 6.75 1.01 12.80
C LEU A 376 6.06 1.28 14.14
N PHE A 377 5.25 2.36 14.24
CA PHE A 377 4.54 2.71 15.47
C PHE A 377 3.43 1.70 15.81
N VAL A 378 2.71 1.19 14.80
CA VAL A 378 1.68 0.16 15.00
C VAL A 378 2.31 -1.10 15.61
N LEU A 379 3.42 -1.56 15.04
CA LEU A 379 4.10 -2.76 15.51
C LEU A 379 4.79 -2.57 16.87
N ALA A 380 5.36 -1.40 17.15
CA ALA A 380 5.88 -1.06 18.47
C ALA A 380 4.80 -1.17 19.56
N ARG A 381 3.58 -0.70 19.26
CA ARG A 381 2.44 -0.79 20.17
C ARG A 381 1.96 -2.23 20.36
N ILE A 382 1.87 -3.03 19.30
CA ILE A 382 1.42 -4.43 19.36
C ILE A 382 2.42 -5.29 20.13
N SER A 383 3.72 -5.15 19.83
CA SER A 383 4.79 -5.92 20.45
C SER A 383 5.20 -5.43 21.82
N LYS A 384 4.71 -4.25 22.24
CA LYS A 384 5.11 -3.53 23.47
C LYS A 384 6.62 -3.24 23.55
N MET A 385 7.26 -3.09 22.39
CA MET A 385 8.68 -2.71 22.27
C MET A 385 8.80 -1.17 22.17
N SER A 386 9.98 -0.64 22.54
CA SER A 386 10.29 0.76 22.21
C SER A 386 10.42 0.96 20.70
N VAL A 387 10.22 2.19 20.24
CA VAL A 387 10.32 2.53 18.81
C VAL A 387 11.71 2.23 18.28
N GLU A 388 12.77 2.54 19.04
CA GLU A 388 14.17 2.29 18.69
C GLU A 388 14.42 0.78 18.50
N ARG A 389 13.94 -0.04 19.46
CA ARG A 389 14.10 -1.49 19.40
C ARG A 389 13.32 -2.10 18.22
N THR A 390 12.12 -1.59 17.96
CA THR A 390 11.32 -1.97 16.79
C THR A 390 12.03 -1.59 15.50
N THR A 391 12.62 -0.39 15.42
CA THR A 391 13.42 0.03 14.25
C THR A 391 14.59 -0.92 14.01
N MET A 392 15.35 -1.26 15.04
CA MET A 392 16.48 -2.19 14.91
C MET A 392 16.05 -3.59 14.48
N ALA A 393 14.85 -4.03 14.88
CA ALA A 393 14.25 -5.30 14.47
C ALA A 393 13.87 -5.31 12.98
N ILE A 394 13.44 -4.17 12.44
CA ILE A 394 13.03 -4.03 11.04
C ILE A 394 14.21 -3.85 10.09
N LEU A 395 15.31 -3.19 10.53
CA LEU A 395 16.47 -2.88 9.69
C LEU A 395 16.98 -4.06 8.83
N PRO A 396 17.17 -5.29 9.35
CA PRO A 396 17.63 -6.41 8.53
C PRO A 396 16.65 -6.79 7.42
N TRP A 397 15.35 -6.57 7.62
CA TRP A 397 14.29 -6.89 6.67
C TRP A 397 14.18 -5.88 5.51
N LEU A 398 14.84 -4.73 5.63
CA LEU A 398 14.96 -3.79 4.51
C LEU A 398 15.82 -4.38 3.37
N ILE A 399 16.73 -5.32 3.68
CA ILE A 399 17.58 -5.95 2.65
C ILE A 399 16.73 -6.63 1.57
N PRO A 400 15.86 -7.60 1.87
CA PRO A 400 15.02 -8.23 0.84
C PRO A 400 14.05 -7.25 0.17
N LEU A 401 13.56 -6.24 0.88
CA LEU A 401 12.67 -5.22 0.32
C LEU A 401 13.40 -4.30 -0.66
N LEU A 402 14.59 -3.81 -0.33
CA LEU A 402 15.41 -3.00 -1.22
C LEU A 402 15.90 -3.80 -2.43
N MET A 403 16.25 -5.07 -2.25
CA MET A 403 16.57 -5.96 -3.38
C MET A 403 15.37 -6.08 -4.34
N SER A 404 14.17 -6.24 -3.80
CA SER A 404 12.93 -6.27 -4.60
C SER A 404 12.71 -4.95 -5.33
N LEU A 405 12.88 -3.81 -4.64
CA LEU A 405 12.75 -2.48 -5.23
C LEU A 405 13.73 -2.29 -6.40
N VAL A 406 14.99 -2.66 -6.22
CA VAL A 406 16.02 -2.57 -7.28
C VAL A 406 15.64 -3.46 -8.45
N ALA A 407 15.28 -4.73 -8.21
CA ALA A 407 14.90 -5.66 -9.26
C ALA A 407 13.70 -5.15 -10.07
N ILE A 408 12.64 -4.67 -9.39
CA ILE A 408 11.42 -4.16 -10.02
C ILE A 408 11.72 -2.86 -10.77
N THR A 409 12.55 -1.96 -10.23
CA THR A 409 12.92 -0.71 -10.90
C THR A 409 13.71 -0.95 -12.19
N LEU A 410 14.63 -1.92 -12.19
CA LEU A 410 15.51 -2.19 -13.32
C LEU A 410 14.88 -3.07 -14.40
N ILE A 411 13.84 -3.84 -14.06
CA ILE A 411 13.20 -4.80 -14.98
C ILE A 411 11.72 -4.42 -15.16
N PRO A 412 11.40 -3.49 -16.10
CA PRO A 412 10.04 -3.04 -16.35
C PRO A 412 9.05 -4.17 -16.70
N GLU A 413 9.54 -5.25 -17.29
CA GLU A 413 8.70 -6.40 -17.64
C GLU A 413 8.05 -7.06 -16.42
N LEU A 414 8.64 -6.95 -15.22
CA LEU A 414 8.02 -7.45 -14.00
C LEU A 414 6.68 -6.75 -13.68
N THR A 415 6.51 -5.52 -14.15
CA THR A 415 5.30 -4.73 -13.93
C THR A 415 4.41 -4.64 -15.15
N LEU A 416 4.97 -4.73 -16.36
CA LEU A 416 4.26 -4.49 -17.62
C LEU A 416 3.84 -5.77 -18.34
N TRP A 417 4.43 -6.92 -18.03
CA TRP A 417 4.15 -8.17 -18.74
C TRP A 417 2.67 -8.60 -18.63
N LEU A 418 2.11 -8.63 -17.42
CA LEU A 418 0.69 -8.96 -17.23
C LEU A 418 -0.25 -7.93 -17.86
N PRO A 419 -0.09 -6.61 -17.61
CA PRO A 419 -0.92 -5.60 -18.27
C PRO A 419 -0.90 -5.68 -19.80
N ARG A 420 0.26 -5.95 -20.42
CA ARG A 420 0.37 -6.14 -21.87
C ARG A 420 -0.33 -7.43 -22.33
N THR A 421 -0.13 -8.54 -21.63
CA THR A 421 -0.74 -9.83 -21.98
C THR A 421 -2.27 -9.74 -21.98
N PHE A 422 -2.86 -8.96 -21.09
CA PHE A 422 -4.30 -8.75 -21.01
C PHE A 422 -4.80 -7.50 -21.77
N GLY A 423 -3.95 -6.85 -22.56
CA GLY A 423 -4.34 -5.77 -23.48
C GLY A 423 -4.63 -4.43 -22.81
N PHE A 424 -4.20 -4.20 -21.55
CA PHE A 424 -4.34 -2.91 -20.84
C PHE A 424 -3.28 -1.90 -21.26
N VAL A 425 -2.16 -2.35 -21.80
CA VAL A 425 -1.03 -1.56 -22.28
C VAL A 425 -0.59 -2.09 -23.61
N LYS A 426 -0.22 -1.19 -24.52
CA LYS A 426 0.32 -1.53 -25.85
C LYS A 426 1.78 -1.90 -25.81
#